data_c747dc9fb6d2886db7784fdcf79cfd3e
#
_entry.id   c747dc9fb6d2886db7784fdcf79cfd3e
#
_cell.length_a   1.000
_cell.length_b   1.000
_cell.length_c   1.000
_cell.angle_alpha   90.00
_cell.angle_beta   90.00
_cell.angle_gamma   90.00
#
_symmetry.space_group_name_H-M   'P 1'
#
loop_
_entity.id
_entity.type
_entity.pdbx_description
1 polymer ?
#
loop_
_entity_poly.entity_id
_entity_poly.type
_entity_poly.pdbx_seq_one_letter_code
_entity_poly.pdbx_strand_id
1 'polypeptide(L)'
;MTHGHSVDEYLETIYFLAFPVGEYGPVVRDSPALAARVAEMLGVSAPSASEMLKRMEGEGLIARGHRKEALLTPKGRAAAERVVRRHRLVERLLTDFMGYTPAESHEHADSLGEVMTDDMVERISAKLGDPERCPHGWPVDTQLEQAENRELVPLSELAPPSQATIVRLAEHDGSLLRWFYEQGLVPGARVDVERVEAAADQLTVRVDGEGRALSGRAAAGLFVRLLPQP
;
A
#
# COMPACT_ATOMS: atom_id res chain seq x y z
N MET A 1 -25.75 4.25 7.51
CA MET A 1 -25.17 5.36 8.32
C MET A 1 -23.74 5.47 7.86
N THR A 2 -23.40 6.51 7.14
CA THR A 2 -22.00 6.78 6.75
C THR A 2 -21.25 7.13 8.02
N HIS A 3 -20.50 6.16 8.59
CA HIS A 3 -19.51 6.45 9.61
C HIS A 3 -18.50 7.43 8.97
N GLY A 4 -18.34 8.61 9.57
CA GLY A 4 -17.32 9.54 9.12
C GLY A 4 -15.95 8.90 9.35
N HIS A 5 -15.06 9.02 8.35
CA HIS A 5 -13.69 8.48 8.45
C HIS A 5 -12.96 9.01 9.67
N SER A 6 -12.22 8.14 10.33
CA SER A 6 -11.47 8.45 11.54
C SER A 6 -10.19 9.25 11.25
N VAL A 7 -9.60 9.83 12.28
CA VAL A 7 -8.27 10.45 12.16
C VAL A 7 -7.21 9.43 11.73
N ASP A 8 -7.37 8.18 12.14
CA ASP A 8 -6.45 7.08 11.81
C ASP A 8 -6.46 6.79 10.31
N GLU A 9 -7.63 6.68 9.67
CA GLU A 9 -7.74 6.50 8.22
C GLU A 9 -7.12 7.68 7.44
N TYR A 10 -7.28 8.91 7.93
CA TYR A 10 -6.62 10.07 7.34
C TYR A 10 -5.10 10.03 7.50
N LEU A 11 -4.60 9.62 8.66
CA LEU A 11 -3.16 9.47 8.90
C LEU A 11 -2.55 8.43 7.98
N GLU A 12 -3.20 7.29 7.82
CA GLU A 12 -2.80 6.20 6.94
C GLU A 12 -2.81 6.66 5.47
N THR A 13 -3.90 7.27 5.02
CA THR A 13 -4.01 7.84 3.67
C THR A 13 -2.91 8.86 3.37
N ILE A 14 -2.63 9.78 4.31
CA ILE A 14 -1.56 10.77 4.13
C ILE A 14 -0.19 10.08 4.15
N TYR A 15 -0.01 9.05 4.97
CA TYR A 15 1.21 8.26 4.99
C TYR A 15 1.50 7.64 3.61
N PHE A 16 0.54 6.96 3.02
CA PHE A 16 0.68 6.36 1.70
C PHE A 16 0.89 7.40 0.60
N LEU A 17 0.23 8.56 0.67
CA LEU A 17 0.43 9.64 -0.29
C LEU A 17 1.80 10.33 -0.13
N ALA A 18 2.31 10.45 1.10
CA ALA A 18 3.57 11.11 1.41
C ALA A 18 4.81 10.21 1.15
N PHE A 19 4.60 8.90 1.17
CA PHE A 19 5.65 7.90 0.91
C PHE A 19 5.25 7.04 -0.29
N PRO A 20 5.09 7.64 -1.45
CA PRO A 20 4.60 6.93 -2.60
C PRO A 20 5.65 5.92 -3.05
N VAL A 21 5.39 4.67 -2.80
CA VAL A 21 5.95 3.57 -3.56
C VAL A 21 4.94 3.27 -4.65
N GLY A 22 4.75 4.22 -5.57
CA GLY A 22 4.06 4.02 -6.82
C GLY A 22 2.63 3.47 -6.81
N GLU A 23 2.03 3.22 -5.65
CA GLU A 23 0.72 2.56 -5.53
C GLU A 23 -0.41 3.36 -6.21
N TYR A 24 -0.25 4.67 -6.31
CA TYR A 24 -1.25 5.59 -6.86
C TYR A 24 -0.89 6.21 -8.20
N GLY A 25 -0.08 5.52 -8.96
CA GLY A 25 0.36 5.96 -10.30
C GLY A 25 1.82 6.42 -10.30
N PRO A 26 2.34 6.83 -11.47
CA PRO A 26 3.73 7.24 -11.57
C PRO A 26 3.99 8.27 -10.50
N VAL A 27 5.00 8.01 -9.69
CA VAL A 27 5.49 8.95 -8.68
C VAL A 27 5.88 10.23 -9.42
N VAL A 28 4.92 11.12 -9.57
CA VAL A 28 5.28 12.52 -9.73
C VAL A 28 5.90 12.85 -8.38
N ARG A 29 7.21 12.91 -8.32
CA ARG A 29 8.03 13.17 -7.11
C ARG A 29 7.56 14.37 -6.28
N ASP A 30 6.54 15.05 -6.73
CA ASP A 30 5.92 16.24 -6.18
C ASP A 30 4.39 16.11 -6.12
N SER A 31 3.80 14.90 -6.00
CA SER A 31 2.36 14.77 -5.80
C SER A 31 2.04 14.98 -4.31
N PRO A 32 1.72 16.22 -3.89
CA PRO A 32 1.46 16.49 -2.49
C PRO A 32 0.15 15.81 -2.08
N ALA A 33 0.03 15.41 -0.81
CA ALA A 33 -1.22 14.98 -0.22
C ALA A 33 -2.20 16.17 -0.15
N LEU A 34 -2.72 16.58 -1.30
CA LEU A 34 -3.73 17.63 -1.40
C LEU A 34 -5.05 17.14 -0.84
N ALA A 35 -5.84 18.04 -0.25
CA ALA A 35 -7.15 17.69 0.29
C ALA A 35 -8.04 16.96 -0.74
N ALA A 36 -7.97 17.34 -2.01
CA ALA A 36 -8.69 16.68 -3.09
C ALA A 36 -8.26 15.22 -3.28
N ARG A 37 -6.94 14.94 -3.19
CA ARG A 37 -6.40 13.59 -3.33
C ARG A 37 -6.76 12.71 -2.13
N VAL A 38 -6.69 13.27 -0.92
CA VAL A 38 -7.14 12.59 0.31
C VAL A 38 -8.63 12.30 0.23
N ALA A 39 -9.43 13.26 -0.24
CA ALA A 39 -10.87 13.10 -0.42
C ALA A 39 -11.21 12.00 -1.43
N GLU A 40 -10.50 11.95 -2.55
CA GLU A 40 -10.65 10.93 -3.58
C GLU A 40 -10.36 9.52 -3.03
N MET A 41 -9.25 9.38 -2.30
CA MET A 41 -8.85 8.09 -1.72
C MET A 41 -9.84 7.58 -0.67
N LEU A 42 -10.31 8.46 0.19
CA LEU A 42 -11.27 8.11 1.24
C LEU A 42 -12.73 8.09 0.76
N GLY A 43 -13.01 8.44 -0.50
CA GLY A 43 -14.38 8.51 -1.01
C GLY A 43 -15.24 9.56 -0.32
N VAL A 44 -14.64 10.60 0.25
CA VAL A 44 -15.35 11.69 0.96
C VAL A 44 -15.43 12.97 0.13
N SER A 45 -16.29 13.91 0.56
CA SER A 45 -16.34 15.23 -0.09
C SER A 45 -15.07 16.05 0.20
N ALA A 46 -14.65 16.88 -0.76
CA ALA A 46 -13.52 17.79 -0.55
C ALA A 46 -13.69 18.74 0.64
N PRO A 47 -14.90 19.29 0.94
CA PRO A 47 -15.13 20.04 2.16
C PRO A 47 -14.89 19.21 3.43
N SER A 48 -15.41 17.97 3.50
CA SER A 48 -15.20 17.08 4.66
C SER A 48 -13.72 16.78 4.88
N ALA A 49 -12.98 16.44 3.81
CA ALA A 49 -11.54 16.24 3.89
C ALA A 49 -10.82 17.51 4.38
N SER A 50 -11.19 18.67 3.87
CA SER A 50 -10.57 19.95 4.26
C SER A 50 -10.82 20.29 5.73
N GLU A 51 -11.99 19.98 6.26
CA GLU A 51 -12.34 20.20 7.68
C GLU A 51 -11.52 19.27 8.58
N MET A 52 -11.45 17.98 8.25
CA MET A 52 -10.65 17.02 9.01
C MET A 52 -9.16 17.39 8.98
N LEU A 53 -8.61 17.73 7.82
CA LEU A 53 -7.23 18.17 7.71
C LEU A 53 -6.95 19.45 8.53
N LYS A 54 -7.91 20.38 8.63
CA LYS A 54 -7.77 21.55 9.50
C LYS A 54 -7.76 21.15 10.99
N ARG A 55 -8.59 20.19 11.38
CA ARG A 55 -8.58 19.63 12.73
C ARG A 55 -7.23 18.98 13.05
N MET A 56 -6.73 18.12 12.16
CA MET A 56 -5.44 17.44 12.32
C MET A 56 -4.27 18.42 12.40
N GLU A 57 -4.34 19.55 11.67
CA GLU A 57 -3.37 20.64 11.78
C GLU A 57 -3.42 21.30 13.16
N GLY A 58 -4.64 21.58 13.68
CA GLY A 58 -4.83 22.09 15.04
C GLY A 58 -4.34 21.15 16.14
N GLU A 59 -4.40 19.84 15.91
CA GLU A 59 -3.88 18.81 16.80
C GLU A 59 -2.36 18.58 16.66
N GLY A 60 -1.72 19.25 15.69
CA GLY A 60 -0.29 19.16 15.43
C GLY A 60 0.13 17.83 14.78
N LEU A 61 -0.79 17.14 14.12
CA LEU A 61 -0.52 15.90 13.40
C LEU A 61 0.03 16.18 11.99
N ILE A 62 -0.45 17.25 11.37
CA ILE A 62 0.03 17.69 10.04
C ILE A 62 0.43 19.16 10.09
N ALA A 63 1.24 19.56 9.12
CA ALA A 63 1.50 20.94 8.76
C ALA A 63 1.08 21.18 7.31
N ARG A 64 0.81 22.43 6.95
CA ARG A 64 0.53 22.81 5.56
C ARG A 64 1.80 23.25 4.86
N GLY A 65 2.10 22.60 3.75
CA GLY A 65 3.18 23.02 2.88
C GLY A 65 2.82 24.20 1.96
N HIS A 66 3.75 24.60 1.11
CA HIS A 66 3.61 25.74 0.21
C HIS A 66 2.44 25.62 -0.79
N ARG A 67 2.11 24.40 -1.21
CA ARG A 67 0.99 24.09 -2.11
C ARG A 67 -0.28 23.67 -1.35
N LYS A 68 -0.36 23.95 -0.05
CA LYS A 68 -1.42 23.52 0.87
C LYS A 68 -1.51 22.01 1.05
N GLU A 69 -0.45 21.29 0.70
CA GLU A 69 -0.31 19.86 0.96
C GLU A 69 -0.30 19.57 2.46
N ALA A 70 -0.83 18.41 2.82
CA ALA A 70 -0.75 17.89 4.17
C ALA A 70 0.59 17.16 4.34
N LEU A 71 1.42 17.66 5.24
CA LEU A 71 2.71 17.08 5.59
C LEU A 71 2.63 16.53 7.01
N LEU A 72 2.93 15.26 7.21
CA LEU A 72 2.99 14.68 8.55
C LEU A 72 4.08 15.38 9.37
N THR A 73 3.72 15.87 10.55
CA THR A 73 4.70 16.30 11.55
C THR A 73 5.39 15.06 12.15
N PRO A 74 6.48 15.21 12.94
CA PRO A 74 7.05 14.07 13.65
C PRO A 74 6.03 13.33 14.54
N LYS A 75 5.10 14.05 15.18
CA LYS A 75 3.99 13.48 15.95
C LYS A 75 3.00 12.73 15.06
N GLY A 76 2.59 13.35 13.94
CA GLY A 76 1.66 12.73 13.00
C GLY A 76 2.27 11.51 12.32
N ARG A 77 3.56 11.57 11.99
CA ARG A 77 4.28 10.44 11.41
C ARG A 77 4.31 9.25 12.36
N ALA A 78 4.70 9.47 13.63
CA ALA A 78 4.71 8.40 14.62
C ALA A 78 3.31 7.81 14.86
N ALA A 79 2.25 8.63 14.75
CA ALA A 79 0.88 8.16 14.84
C ALA A 79 0.50 7.32 13.60
N ALA A 80 0.79 7.80 12.39
CA ALA A 80 0.53 7.08 11.15
C ALA A 80 1.26 5.73 11.08
N GLU A 81 2.53 5.69 11.48
CA GLU A 81 3.32 4.45 11.53
C GLU A 81 2.69 3.41 12.47
N ARG A 82 2.11 3.83 13.60
CA ARG A 82 1.36 2.90 14.48
C ARG A 82 0.07 2.39 13.83
N VAL A 83 -0.66 3.25 13.14
CA VAL A 83 -1.89 2.85 12.41
C VAL A 83 -1.54 1.83 11.35
N VAL A 84 -0.57 2.12 10.49
CA VAL A 84 -0.12 1.24 9.41
C VAL A 84 0.38 -0.10 9.95
N ARG A 85 1.18 -0.10 11.02
CA ARG A 85 1.63 -1.34 11.66
C ARG A 85 0.45 -2.17 12.16
N ARG A 86 -0.52 -1.53 12.81
CA ARG A 86 -1.73 -2.19 13.32
C ARG A 86 -2.54 -2.81 12.19
N HIS A 87 -2.80 -2.05 11.11
CA HIS A 87 -3.49 -2.52 9.91
C HIS A 87 -2.84 -3.80 9.37
N ARG A 88 -1.54 -3.79 9.14
CA ARG A 88 -0.77 -4.93 8.59
C ARG A 88 -0.79 -6.18 9.50
N LEU A 89 -0.78 -5.99 10.82
CA LEU A 89 -0.90 -7.09 11.77
C LEU A 89 -2.33 -7.65 11.81
N VAL A 90 -3.34 -6.80 11.65
CA VAL A 90 -4.74 -7.24 11.56
C VAL A 90 -4.98 -8.03 10.29
N GLU A 91 -4.42 -7.62 9.15
CA GLU A 91 -4.47 -8.43 7.92
C GLU A 91 -3.88 -9.82 8.12
N ARG A 92 -2.72 -9.92 8.79
CA ARG A 92 -2.11 -11.22 9.15
C ARG A 92 -3.01 -12.05 10.07
N LEU A 93 -3.61 -11.43 11.08
CA LEU A 93 -4.55 -12.11 11.97
C LEU A 93 -5.73 -12.69 11.19
N LEU A 94 -6.32 -11.89 10.29
CA LEU A 94 -7.46 -12.29 9.48
C LEU A 94 -7.10 -13.44 8.52
N THR A 95 -5.94 -13.37 7.86
CA THR A 95 -5.52 -14.41 6.92
C THR A 95 -5.05 -15.68 7.62
N ASP A 96 -4.19 -15.57 8.63
CA ASP A 96 -3.51 -16.73 9.19
C ASP A 96 -4.37 -17.52 10.18
N PHE A 97 -5.30 -16.87 10.87
CA PHE A 97 -6.13 -17.50 11.90
C PHE A 97 -7.62 -17.56 11.57
N MET A 98 -8.13 -16.62 10.81
CA MET A 98 -9.58 -16.53 10.55
C MET A 98 -9.94 -17.03 9.16
N GLY A 99 -8.97 -17.32 8.29
CA GLY A 99 -9.18 -17.90 6.96
C GLY A 99 -9.73 -16.93 5.92
N TYR A 100 -9.60 -15.63 6.15
CA TYR A 100 -9.90 -14.63 5.13
C TYR A 100 -8.88 -14.70 3.98
N THR A 101 -9.32 -14.43 2.78
CA THR A 101 -8.40 -14.19 1.68
C THR A 101 -7.63 -12.88 1.91
N PRO A 102 -6.44 -12.70 1.33
CA PRO A 102 -5.71 -11.44 1.47
C PRO A 102 -6.52 -10.22 1.02
N ALA A 103 -7.28 -10.31 -0.06
CA ALA A 103 -8.12 -9.19 -0.51
C ALA A 103 -9.24 -8.85 0.49
N GLU A 104 -9.90 -9.85 1.07
CA GLU A 104 -10.92 -9.64 2.10
C GLU A 104 -10.30 -9.11 3.40
N SER A 105 -9.09 -9.55 3.77
CA SER A 105 -8.42 -9.07 4.98
C SER A 105 -8.16 -7.57 4.94
N HIS A 106 -7.78 -7.03 3.78
CA HIS A 106 -7.59 -5.60 3.59
C HIS A 106 -8.88 -4.80 3.80
N GLU A 107 -10.01 -5.26 3.23
CA GLU A 107 -11.32 -4.61 3.38
C GLU A 107 -11.79 -4.50 4.85
N HIS A 108 -11.34 -5.40 5.73
CA HIS A 108 -11.77 -5.46 7.13
C HIS A 108 -10.73 -4.95 8.14
N ALA A 109 -9.48 -4.77 7.72
CA ALA A 109 -8.37 -4.45 8.62
C ALA A 109 -8.55 -3.10 9.33
N ASP A 110 -9.04 -2.08 8.63
CA ASP A 110 -9.25 -0.74 9.19
C ASP A 110 -10.28 -0.76 10.31
N SER A 111 -11.50 -1.26 10.00
CA SER A 111 -12.60 -1.29 10.95
C SER A 111 -12.28 -2.12 12.19
N LEU A 112 -11.56 -3.24 12.03
CA LEU A 112 -11.14 -4.07 13.15
C LEU A 112 -9.99 -3.42 13.93
N GLY A 113 -9.05 -2.78 13.23
CA GLY A 113 -7.92 -2.09 13.83
C GLY A 113 -8.33 -0.93 14.73
N GLU A 114 -9.35 -0.15 14.38
CA GLU A 114 -9.81 1.01 15.14
C GLU A 114 -10.17 0.69 16.60
N VAL A 115 -10.65 -0.51 16.89
CA VAL A 115 -11.07 -0.92 18.24
C VAL A 115 -9.94 -1.61 19.02
N MET A 116 -8.77 -1.83 18.41
CA MET A 116 -7.64 -2.51 19.04
C MET A 116 -6.76 -1.54 19.81
N THR A 117 -6.43 -1.93 21.04
CA THR A 117 -5.42 -1.22 21.85
C THR A 117 -4.00 -1.64 21.46
N ASP A 118 -3.00 -0.83 21.79
CA ASP A 118 -1.59 -1.18 21.53
C ASP A 118 -1.21 -2.52 22.20
N ASP A 119 -1.70 -2.81 23.43
CA ASP A 119 -1.48 -4.10 24.11
C ASP A 119 -2.06 -5.27 23.31
N MET A 120 -3.25 -5.11 22.72
CA MET A 120 -3.84 -6.15 21.86
C MET A 120 -2.98 -6.38 20.62
N VAL A 121 -2.52 -5.31 19.98
CA VAL A 121 -1.67 -5.37 18.78
C VAL A 121 -0.35 -6.09 19.07
N GLU A 122 0.30 -5.80 20.19
CA GLU A 122 1.53 -6.51 20.60
C GLU A 122 1.30 -8.00 20.88
N ARG A 123 0.19 -8.34 21.54
CA ARG A 123 -0.20 -9.75 21.76
C ARG A 123 -0.51 -10.49 20.46
N ILE A 124 -1.14 -9.82 19.49
CA ILE A 124 -1.39 -10.37 18.16
C ILE A 124 -0.06 -10.61 17.45
N SER A 125 0.85 -9.63 17.44
CA SER A 125 2.17 -9.77 16.84
C SER A 125 2.91 -10.99 17.38
N ALA A 126 3.00 -11.10 18.70
CA ALA A 126 3.65 -12.24 19.36
C ALA A 126 2.98 -13.58 19.03
N LYS A 127 1.64 -13.62 18.94
CA LYS A 127 0.91 -14.84 18.57
C LYS A 127 1.12 -15.24 17.12
N LEU A 128 1.33 -14.28 16.23
CA LEU A 128 1.66 -14.48 14.81
C LEU A 128 3.14 -14.85 14.61
N GLY A 129 3.97 -14.84 15.67
CA GLY A 129 5.40 -15.09 15.60
C GLY A 129 6.18 -13.89 15.07
N ASP A 130 5.70 -12.67 15.36
CA ASP A 130 6.29 -11.39 14.95
C ASP A 130 6.53 -11.33 13.43
N PRO A 131 5.46 -11.35 12.62
CA PRO A 131 5.60 -11.42 11.18
C PRO A 131 6.30 -10.18 10.64
N GLU A 132 7.23 -10.38 9.73
CA GLU A 132 7.96 -9.28 9.08
C GLU A 132 7.09 -8.50 8.09
N ARG A 133 6.06 -9.17 7.51
CA ARG A 133 5.24 -8.63 6.40
C ARG A 133 3.77 -8.95 6.55
N CYS A 134 2.94 -8.07 6.02
CA CYS A 134 1.53 -8.35 5.78
C CYS A 134 1.34 -9.32 4.59
N PRO A 135 0.14 -9.84 4.34
CA PRO A 135 -0.12 -10.74 3.22
C PRO A 135 0.26 -10.15 1.85
N HIS A 136 0.15 -8.84 1.68
CA HIS A 136 0.45 -8.11 0.45
C HIS A 136 1.94 -7.79 0.27
N GLY A 137 2.80 -8.26 1.20
CA GLY A 137 4.25 -8.11 1.13
C GLY A 137 4.80 -6.84 1.77
N TRP A 138 3.96 -5.95 2.31
CA TRP A 138 4.42 -4.73 2.98
C TRP A 138 5.04 -5.06 4.35
N PRO A 139 6.20 -4.48 4.69
CA PRO A 139 6.81 -4.69 6.00
C PRO A 139 5.92 -4.19 7.14
N VAL A 140 5.81 -4.98 8.21
CA VAL A 140 5.15 -4.53 9.45
C VAL A 140 5.94 -3.39 10.10
N ASP A 141 7.27 -3.43 9.98
CA ASP A 141 8.15 -2.33 10.37
C ASP A 141 8.25 -1.29 9.25
N THR A 142 7.74 -0.10 9.52
CA THR A 142 7.74 1.04 8.58
C THR A 142 9.15 1.57 8.26
N GLN A 143 10.16 1.31 9.11
CA GLN A 143 11.55 1.68 8.82
C GLN A 143 12.13 0.76 7.73
N LEU A 144 11.78 -0.51 7.76
CA LEU A 144 12.14 -1.48 6.72
C LEU A 144 11.52 -1.09 5.38
N GLU A 145 10.28 -0.62 5.39
CA GLU A 145 9.59 -0.12 4.20
C GLU A 145 10.39 0.99 3.51
N GLN A 146 10.88 1.97 4.26
CA GLN A 146 11.64 3.10 3.72
C GLN A 146 12.99 2.66 3.13
N ALA A 147 13.63 1.65 3.72
CA ALA A 147 14.88 1.09 3.18
C ALA A 147 14.62 0.39 1.84
N GLU A 148 13.58 -0.44 1.77
CA GLU A 148 13.21 -1.18 0.57
C GLU A 148 12.71 -0.29 -0.59
N ASN A 149 12.10 0.86 -0.30
CA ASN A 149 11.62 1.78 -1.31
C ASN A 149 12.72 2.30 -2.26
N ARG A 150 13.99 2.12 -1.89
CA ARG A 150 15.15 2.47 -2.73
C ARG A 150 15.56 1.35 -3.67
N GLU A 151 15.12 0.14 -3.41
CA GLU A 151 15.52 -1.08 -4.13
C GLU A 151 14.40 -1.62 -5.03
N LEU A 152 13.15 -1.31 -4.69
CA LEU A 152 12.01 -1.78 -5.44
C LEU A 152 11.66 -0.82 -6.56
N VAL A 153 11.24 -1.39 -7.69
CA VAL A 153 10.72 -0.65 -8.83
C VAL A 153 9.37 -1.24 -9.23
N PRO A 154 8.45 -0.43 -9.79
CA PRO A 154 7.25 -0.96 -10.39
C PRO A 154 7.59 -1.90 -11.56
N LEU A 155 6.87 -3.01 -11.69
CA LEU A 155 7.07 -3.95 -12.80
C LEU A 155 6.89 -3.28 -14.16
N SER A 156 6.04 -2.26 -14.24
CA SER A 156 5.81 -1.45 -15.45
C SER A 156 7.06 -0.69 -15.95
N GLU A 157 8.07 -0.51 -15.11
CA GLU A 157 9.32 0.17 -15.48
C GLU A 157 10.38 -0.78 -16.05
N LEU A 158 10.11 -2.10 -16.02
CA LEU A 158 11.06 -3.08 -16.50
C LEU A 158 10.97 -3.26 -18.02
N ALA A 159 12.13 -3.30 -18.65
CA ALA A 159 12.27 -3.64 -20.06
C ALA A 159 12.61 -5.14 -20.24
N PRO A 160 12.11 -5.80 -21.29
CA PRO A 160 12.50 -7.16 -21.61
C PRO A 160 13.93 -7.23 -22.22
N PRO A 161 14.68 -8.33 -21.98
CA PRO A 161 14.36 -9.36 -21.02
C PRO A 161 14.76 -8.95 -19.61
N SER A 162 13.88 -9.16 -18.65
CA SER A 162 14.18 -8.90 -17.24
C SER A 162 13.56 -9.99 -16.37
N GLN A 163 14.25 -10.33 -15.30
CA GLN A 163 13.75 -11.25 -14.27
C GLN A 163 13.66 -10.53 -12.94
N ALA A 164 12.57 -10.75 -12.24
CA ALA A 164 12.33 -10.09 -10.96
C ALA A 164 11.54 -11.00 -10.00
N THR A 165 11.55 -10.65 -8.72
CA THR A 165 10.66 -11.23 -7.71
C THR A 165 9.66 -10.17 -7.27
N ILE A 166 8.38 -10.51 -7.24
CA ILE A 166 7.34 -9.66 -6.68
C ILE A 166 7.58 -9.58 -5.16
N VAL A 167 7.65 -8.36 -4.62
CA VAL A 167 7.88 -8.13 -3.19
C VAL A 167 6.63 -7.57 -2.53
N ARG A 168 5.95 -6.61 -3.17
CA ARG A 168 4.75 -5.95 -2.64
C ARG A 168 3.71 -5.78 -3.73
N LEU A 169 2.45 -5.76 -3.30
CA LEU A 169 1.29 -5.47 -4.16
C LEU A 169 0.67 -4.13 -3.77
N ALA A 170 0.12 -3.42 -4.75
CA ALA A 170 -0.83 -2.35 -4.50
C ALA A 170 -2.10 -2.93 -3.86
N GLU A 171 -2.54 -2.35 -2.75
CA GLU A 171 -3.59 -2.96 -1.91
C GLU A 171 -4.90 -2.16 -1.87
N HIS A 172 -4.91 -0.89 -2.30
CA HIS A 172 -6.07 -0.01 -2.19
C HIS A 172 -7.18 -0.27 -3.23
N ASP A 173 -6.88 -0.99 -4.31
CA ASP A 173 -7.88 -1.48 -5.25
C ASP A 173 -8.16 -2.95 -4.96
N GLY A 174 -9.15 -3.23 -4.13
CA GLY A 174 -9.49 -4.60 -3.72
C GLY A 174 -9.83 -5.53 -4.88
N SER A 175 -10.36 -5.01 -6.01
CA SER A 175 -10.62 -5.82 -7.20
C SER A 175 -9.33 -6.18 -7.93
N LEU A 176 -8.39 -5.24 -8.03
CA LEU A 176 -7.06 -5.48 -8.59
C LEU A 176 -6.26 -6.43 -7.70
N LEU A 177 -6.31 -6.23 -6.39
CA LEU A 177 -5.64 -7.09 -5.41
C LEU A 177 -6.15 -8.54 -5.50
N ARG A 178 -7.46 -8.75 -5.54
CA ARG A 178 -8.06 -10.08 -5.75
C ARG A 178 -7.58 -10.71 -7.04
N TRP A 179 -7.58 -9.94 -8.12
CA TRP A 179 -7.11 -10.40 -9.42
C TRP A 179 -5.62 -10.80 -9.40
N PHE A 180 -4.75 -10.07 -8.70
CA PHE A 180 -3.35 -10.47 -8.54
C PHE A 180 -3.23 -11.86 -7.93
N TYR A 181 -3.97 -12.15 -6.86
CA TYR A 181 -3.96 -13.46 -6.22
C TYR A 181 -4.49 -14.56 -7.14
N GLU A 182 -5.56 -14.30 -7.88
CA GLU A 182 -6.13 -15.24 -8.88
C GLU A 182 -5.14 -15.55 -10.01
N GLN A 183 -4.28 -14.59 -10.36
CA GLN A 183 -3.26 -14.77 -11.41
C GLN A 183 -1.92 -15.32 -10.90
N GLY A 184 -1.78 -15.60 -9.60
CA GLY A 184 -0.52 -16.03 -9.00
C GLY A 184 0.54 -14.92 -8.91
N LEU A 185 0.14 -13.66 -9.08
CA LEU A 185 1.01 -12.48 -8.97
C LEU A 185 1.12 -12.05 -7.52
N VAL A 186 1.74 -12.89 -6.70
CA VAL A 186 1.77 -12.76 -5.23
C VAL A 186 3.19 -12.46 -4.73
N PRO A 187 3.35 -11.95 -3.50
CA PRO A 187 4.67 -11.75 -2.92
C PRO A 187 5.49 -13.04 -2.91
N GLY A 188 6.73 -12.97 -3.39
CA GLY A 188 7.63 -14.11 -3.56
C GLY A 188 7.59 -14.76 -4.94
N ALA A 189 6.57 -14.51 -5.75
CA ALA A 189 6.49 -15.05 -7.11
C ALA A 189 7.59 -14.45 -8.00
N ARG A 190 8.20 -15.31 -8.84
CA ARG A 190 9.16 -14.89 -9.87
C ARG A 190 8.43 -14.52 -11.14
N VAL A 191 8.84 -13.43 -11.75
CA VAL A 191 8.30 -12.95 -13.03
C VAL A 191 9.42 -12.74 -14.03
N ASP A 192 9.20 -13.23 -15.25
CA ASP A 192 10.06 -12.96 -16.40
C ASP A 192 9.32 -11.97 -17.31
N VAL A 193 9.87 -10.80 -17.56
CA VAL A 193 9.31 -9.82 -18.48
C VAL A 193 9.69 -10.22 -19.89
N GLU A 194 8.69 -10.58 -20.70
CA GLU A 194 8.91 -11.11 -22.06
C GLU A 194 8.72 -10.04 -23.13
N ARG A 195 7.72 -9.16 -22.97
CA ARG A 195 7.36 -8.18 -24.00
C ARG A 195 6.65 -6.98 -23.39
N VAL A 196 6.94 -5.81 -23.95
CA VAL A 196 6.23 -4.55 -23.68
C VAL A 196 5.61 -4.05 -24.98
N GLU A 197 4.32 -3.82 -24.99
CA GLU A 197 3.56 -3.23 -26.08
C GLU A 197 3.03 -1.86 -25.69
N ALA A 198 3.90 -0.85 -25.79
CA ALA A 198 3.59 0.50 -25.33
C ALA A 198 2.32 1.09 -25.98
N ALA A 199 2.07 0.78 -27.26
CA ALA A 199 0.88 1.25 -27.98
C ALA A 199 -0.44 0.66 -27.44
N ALA A 200 -0.37 -0.51 -26.79
CA ALA A 200 -1.52 -1.20 -26.21
C ALA A 200 -1.58 -1.04 -24.67
N ASP A 201 -0.64 -0.30 -24.08
CA ASP A 201 -0.44 -0.24 -22.63
C ASP A 201 -0.43 -1.64 -22.00
N GLN A 202 0.35 -2.56 -22.61
CA GLN A 202 0.37 -3.97 -22.22
C GLN A 202 1.78 -4.47 -21.97
N LEU A 203 1.91 -5.25 -20.88
CA LEU A 203 3.12 -5.98 -20.51
C LEU A 203 2.81 -7.48 -20.52
N THR A 204 3.63 -8.27 -21.18
CA THR A 204 3.56 -9.74 -21.12
C THR A 204 4.65 -10.24 -20.20
N VAL A 205 4.25 -11.03 -19.20
CA VAL A 205 5.16 -11.67 -18.26
C VAL A 205 4.90 -13.17 -18.21
N ARG A 206 5.89 -13.93 -17.75
CA ARG A 206 5.75 -15.34 -17.41
C ARG A 206 5.85 -15.49 -15.91
N VAL A 207 4.86 -16.18 -15.32
CA VAL A 207 4.81 -16.53 -13.90
C VAL A 207 4.55 -18.03 -13.81
N ASP A 208 5.38 -18.76 -13.07
CA ASP A 208 5.25 -20.22 -12.91
C ASP A 208 5.15 -20.98 -14.25
N GLY A 209 5.84 -20.47 -15.28
CA GLY A 209 5.85 -21.08 -16.62
C GLY A 209 4.67 -20.67 -17.51
N GLU A 210 3.69 -19.94 -17.01
CA GLU A 210 2.51 -19.49 -17.74
C GLU A 210 2.59 -18.00 -18.11
N GLY A 211 2.24 -17.66 -19.35
CA GLY A 211 2.18 -16.28 -19.83
C GLY A 211 0.97 -15.54 -19.27
N ARG A 212 1.19 -14.30 -18.84
CA ARG A 212 0.16 -13.36 -18.37
C ARG A 212 0.30 -12.03 -19.08
N ALA A 213 -0.83 -11.48 -19.53
CA ALA A 213 -0.89 -10.13 -20.07
C ALA A 213 -1.41 -9.17 -19.01
N LEU A 214 -0.64 -8.13 -18.71
CA LEU A 214 -0.94 -7.12 -17.70
C LEU A 214 -1.17 -5.78 -18.39
N SER A 215 -2.17 -5.01 -17.93
CA SER A 215 -2.25 -3.59 -18.26
C SER A 215 -1.13 -2.81 -17.58
N GLY A 216 -0.79 -1.64 -18.09
CA GLY A 216 0.18 -0.76 -17.44
C GLY A 216 -0.19 -0.44 -15.99
N ARG A 217 -1.50 -0.26 -15.70
CA ARG A 217 -2.00 -0.07 -14.33
C ARG A 217 -1.73 -1.28 -13.44
N ALA A 218 -2.00 -2.48 -13.91
CA ALA A 218 -1.73 -3.69 -13.13
C ALA A 218 -0.22 -3.88 -12.91
N ALA A 219 0.59 -3.67 -13.95
CA ALA A 219 2.05 -3.76 -13.82
C ALA A 219 2.64 -2.68 -12.88
N ALA A 220 2.04 -1.48 -12.84
CA ALA A 220 2.45 -0.43 -11.92
C ALA A 220 2.12 -0.74 -10.44
N GLY A 221 1.13 -1.61 -10.20
CA GLY A 221 0.75 -2.06 -8.86
C GLY A 221 1.58 -3.24 -8.32
N LEU A 222 2.58 -3.71 -9.06
CA LEU A 222 3.48 -4.80 -8.65
C LEU A 222 4.88 -4.22 -8.41
N PHE A 223 5.32 -4.22 -7.15
CA PHE A 223 6.66 -3.77 -6.79
C PHE A 223 7.61 -4.95 -6.73
N VAL A 224 8.65 -4.87 -7.52
CA VAL A 224 9.55 -5.99 -7.75
C VAL A 224 10.99 -5.66 -7.41
N ARG A 225 11.75 -6.69 -7.03
CA ARG A 225 13.20 -6.67 -6.93
C ARG A 225 13.79 -7.38 -8.13
N LEU A 226 14.64 -6.66 -8.87
CA LEU A 226 15.38 -7.24 -10.00
C LEU A 226 16.27 -8.39 -9.53
N LEU A 227 16.28 -9.47 -10.28
CA LEU A 227 17.23 -10.56 -10.09
C LEU A 227 18.49 -10.26 -10.92
N PRO A 228 19.69 -10.68 -10.41
CA PRO A 228 20.90 -10.59 -11.20
C PRO A 228 20.71 -11.31 -12.53
N GLN A 229 21.14 -10.69 -13.61
CA GLN A 229 21.20 -11.39 -14.90
C GLN A 229 22.27 -12.47 -14.82
N PRO A 230 22.00 -13.66 -15.35
CA PRO A 230 22.96 -14.78 -15.36
C PRO A 230 24.22 -14.45 -16.16
#